data_ab354272c5d77386135079fe6eb86c8a
#
_entry.id   ab354272c5d77386135079fe6eb86c8a
#
_cell.length_a   1.000
_cell.length_b   1.000
_cell.length_c   1.000
_cell.angle_alpha   90.00
_cell.angle_beta   90.00
_cell.angle_gamma   90.00
#
_symmetry.space_group_name_H-M   'P 1'
#
loop_
_entity.id
_entity.type
_entity.pdbx_description
1 polymer ?
#
loop_
_entity_poly.entity_id
_entity_poly.type
_entity_poly.pdbx_seq_one_letter_code
_entity_poly.pdbx_strand_id
1 'polypeptide(L)'
;MPRRQVTYSNHPNHRARMVHAQGERQFRTYDTSHIRPRKSKGPVIVGIVLAIVVVLALVFGVSAALKGCSGDNVDGSAVVVQSTVSATIPDGSSASDTASILQSAGVVPDSKAFLSRAKTMGLDSKFQAGTYTFSSGMTLDDVVKAVASGDFGTVAMAIPEGYKLSDIAAAVDAATGGRVSADEFTNAASDASVYASDYDFLADAGTNSLEGFLFPKTYSVSETDTADSLIRAMLNQFRTETAGLDWSYAQSRGLSIYDAVNLASIVEKESSGDEQIRAQVAAVFYNRLSSSNS
;
A
#
# COMPACT_ATOMS: atom_id res chain seq x y z
N MET A 1 -8.07 29.02 71.77
CA MET A 1 -6.98 28.12 71.47
C MET A 1 -6.10 28.75 70.37
N PRO A 2 -4.84 29.07 70.61
CA PRO A 2 -4.01 29.74 69.62
C PRO A 2 -3.45 28.74 68.56
N ARG A 3 -3.50 29.13 67.30
CA ARG A 3 -2.89 28.42 66.18
C ARG A 3 -1.34 28.46 66.29
N ARG A 4 -0.70 27.29 66.30
CA ARG A 4 0.75 27.19 66.18
C ARG A 4 1.17 27.52 64.73
N GLN A 5 1.97 28.57 64.57
CA GLN A 5 2.69 28.85 63.37
C GLN A 5 3.89 27.89 63.29
N VAL A 6 3.98 27.12 62.20
CA VAL A 6 5.15 26.28 61.90
C VAL A 6 6.09 27.14 61.06
N THR A 7 7.23 27.50 61.64
CA THR A 7 8.31 28.21 60.96
C THR A 7 9.17 27.17 60.24
N TYR A 8 9.18 27.16 58.92
CA TYR A 8 10.12 26.35 58.14
C TYR A 8 11.50 27.03 58.16
N SER A 9 12.49 26.35 58.75
CA SER A 9 13.87 26.79 58.74
C SER A 9 14.46 26.49 57.36
N ASN A 10 14.87 27.52 56.64
CA ASN A 10 15.41 27.49 55.27
C ASN A 10 16.93 27.20 55.25
N HIS A 11 17.37 26.20 55.99
CA HIS A 11 18.78 25.79 55.94
C HIS A 11 18.89 24.45 55.19
N PRO A 12 19.55 24.39 54.03
CA PRO A 12 19.78 23.14 53.37
C PRO A 12 20.68 22.24 54.20
N ASN A 13 20.19 21.03 54.43
CA ASN A 13 20.82 19.98 55.20
C ASN A 13 22.26 19.73 54.68
N HIS A 14 23.25 19.65 55.62
CA HIS A 14 24.67 19.47 55.32
C HIS A 14 24.93 18.24 54.43
N ARG A 15 24.10 17.19 54.49
CA ARG A 15 24.16 16.02 53.63
C ARG A 15 23.85 16.34 52.16
N ALA A 16 22.91 17.22 51.86
CA ALA A 16 22.59 17.58 50.48
C ALA A 16 23.77 18.35 49.83
N ARG A 17 24.48 19.17 50.56
CA ARG A 17 25.70 19.83 50.05
C ARG A 17 26.85 18.88 49.75
N MET A 18 27.03 17.80 50.55
CA MET A 18 28.07 16.80 50.29
C MET A 18 27.77 15.96 49.03
N VAL A 19 26.50 15.61 48.80
CA VAL A 19 26.10 14.87 47.59
C VAL A 19 26.29 15.72 46.33
N HIS A 20 25.96 17.01 46.38
CA HIS A 20 26.19 17.93 45.26
C HIS A 20 27.69 18.13 44.97
N ALA A 21 28.52 18.26 46.01
CA ALA A 21 29.97 18.39 45.84
C ALA A 21 30.62 17.12 45.27
N GLN A 22 30.08 15.93 45.57
CA GLN A 22 30.54 14.67 45.01
C GLN A 22 30.12 14.49 43.56
N GLY A 23 28.93 14.93 43.20
CA GLY A 23 28.44 14.91 41.81
C GLY A 23 29.29 15.81 40.89
N GLU A 24 29.59 17.03 41.32
CA GLU A 24 30.41 17.95 40.53
C GLU A 24 31.87 17.45 40.34
N ARG A 25 32.42 16.72 41.33
CA ARG A 25 33.75 16.13 41.18
C ARG A 25 33.79 14.95 40.24
N GLN A 26 32.72 14.16 40.13
CA GLN A 26 32.63 13.07 39.17
C GLN A 26 32.54 13.57 37.71
N PHE A 27 31.90 14.70 37.46
CA PHE A 27 31.86 15.28 36.12
C PHE A 27 33.13 16.03 35.71
N ARG A 28 33.98 16.43 36.64
CA ARG A 28 35.26 17.13 36.34
C ARG A 28 36.43 16.22 35.97
N THR A 29 36.31 14.93 36.22
CA THR A 29 37.40 13.96 35.95
C THR A 29 37.24 13.21 34.62
N TYR A 30 36.28 13.56 33.82
CA TYR A 30 36.16 12.99 32.46
C TYR A 30 37.11 13.76 31.53
N ASP A 31 38.34 13.24 31.43
CA ASP A 31 39.32 13.72 30.46
C ASP A 31 38.93 13.22 29.07
N THR A 32 38.42 14.14 28.27
CA THR A 32 38.03 13.87 26.85
C THR A 32 39.23 14.02 25.90
N SER A 33 40.46 14.18 26.41
CA SER A 33 41.68 14.35 25.60
C SER A 33 42.01 13.12 24.72
N HIS A 34 41.35 11.97 24.95
CA HIS A 34 41.51 10.77 24.16
C HIS A 34 40.45 10.57 23.06
N ILE A 35 39.55 11.53 22.83
CA ILE A 35 38.67 11.48 21.67
C ILE A 35 39.53 11.73 20.45
N ARG A 36 39.84 10.64 19.73
CA ARG A 36 40.58 10.69 18.47
C ARG A 36 39.93 11.70 17.52
N PRO A 37 40.70 12.60 16.87
CA PRO A 37 40.17 13.50 15.89
C PRO A 37 39.45 12.70 14.79
N ARG A 38 38.22 13.10 14.48
CA ARG A 38 37.41 12.49 13.43
C ARG A 38 38.25 12.50 12.14
N LYS A 39 38.67 11.34 11.65
CA LYS A 39 39.31 11.23 10.33
C LYS A 39 38.40 11.92 9.30
N SER A 40 38.97 12.91 8.63
CA SER A 40 38.30 13.62 7.54
C SER A 40 37.77 12.60 6.54
N LYS A 41 36.45 12.62 6.28
CA LYS A 41 35.78 11.75 5.30
C LYS A 41 36.05 12.19 3.84
N GLY A 42 36.91 13.19 3.64
CA GLY A 42 37.27 13.72 2.33
C GLY A 42 37.69 12.65 1.31
N PRO A 43 38.68 11.78 1.62
CA PRO A 43 39.11 10.77 0.65
C PRO A 43 38.05 9.69 0.37
N VAL A 44 37.17 9.40 1.33
CA VAL A 44 36.08 8.44 1.14
C VAL A 44 34.98 9.01 0.24
N ILE A 45 34.65 10.30 0.42
CA ILE A 45 33.66 10.99 -0.42
C ILE A 45 34.18 11.11 -1.87
N VAL A 46 35.45 11.44 -2.04
CA VAL A 46 36.09 11.49 -3.38
C VAL A 46 36.06 10.10 -4.04
N GLY A 47 36.33 9.03 -3.28
CA GLY A 47 36.26 7.65 -3.78
C GLY A 47 34.85 7.25 -4.19
N ILE A 48 33.84 7.63 -3.42
CA ILE A 48 32.41 7.36 -3.75
C ILE A 48 31.99 8.15 -4.99
N VAL A 49 32.33 9.42 -5.09
CA VAL A 49 32.03 10.24 -6.27
C VAL A 49 32.71 9.68 -7.52
N LEU A 50 33.95 9.25 -7.42
CA LEU A 50 34.69 8.64 -8.53
C LEU A 50 34.07 7.29 -8.93
N ALA A 51 33.64 6.47 -7.96
CA ALA A 51 32.92 5.22 -8.24
C ALA A 51 31.56 5.47 -8.93
N ILE A 52 30.81 6.51 -8.50
CA ILE A 52 29.54 6.90 -9.15
C ILE A 52 29.79 7.38 -10.57
N VAL A 53 30.83 8.19 -10.81
CA VAL A 53 31.19 8.64 -12.16
C VAL A 53 31.61 7.47 -13.07
N VAL A 54 32.35 6.50 -12.53
CA VAL A 54 32.72 5.28 -13.30
C VAL A 54 31.49 4.43 -13.61
N VAL A 55 30.56 4.26 -12.64
CA VAL A 55 29.31 3.54 -12.87
C VAL A 55 28.43 4.28 -13.89
N LEU A 56 28.32 5.60 -13.82
CA LEU A 56 27.62 6.40 -14.81
C LEU A 56 28.29 6.34 -16.19
N ALA A 57 29.60 6.35 -16.26
CA ALA A 57 30.35 6.20 -17.52
C ALA A 57 30.18 4.79 -18.11
N LEU A 58 30.13 3.75 -17.28
CA LEU A 58 29.84 2.37 -17.72
C LEU A 58 28.40 2.22 -18.19
N VAL A 59 27.43 2.80 -17.48
CA VAL A 59 26.02 2.83 -17.89
C VAL A 59 25.84 3.61 -19.19
N PHE A 60 26.52 4.76 -19.34
CA PHE A 60 26.50 5.57 -20.57
C PHE A 60 27.27 4.90 -21.70
N GLY A 61 28.39 4.22 -21.41
CA GLY A 61 29.17 3.48 -22.39
C GLY A 61 28.43 2.24 -22.92
N VAL A 62 27.73 1.51 -22.05
CA VAL A 62 26.88 0.36 -22.45
C VAL A 62 25.68 0.86 -23.26
N SER A 63 25.06 2.01 -22.90
CA SER A 63 23.97 2.59 -23.69
C SER A 63 24.44 3.09 -25.07
N ALA A 64 25.70 3.55 -25.22
CA ALA A 64 26.26 3.96 -26.49
C ALA A 64 26.67 2.76 -27.36
N ALA A 65 27.14 1.66 -26.75
CA ALA A 65 27.47 0.43 -27.47
C ALA A 65 26.23 -0.31 -27.99
N LEU A 66 25.09 -0.21 -27.28
CA LEU A 66 23.80 -0.77 -27.71
C LEU A 66 23.13 0.05 -28.83
N LYS A 67 23.53 1.31 -29.06
CA LYS A 67 23.05 2.13 -30.19
C LYS A 67 23.69 1.78 -31.53
N GLY A 68 24.67 0.88 -31.56
CA GLY A 68 25.39 0.49 -32.77
C GLY A 68 24.82 -0.70 -33.55
N CYS A 69 23.75 -1.32 -33.12
CA CYS A 69 23.05 -2.41 -33.84
C CYS A 69 21.63 -1.98 -34.20
N SER A 70 21.47 -0.96 -35.03
CA SER A 70 20.22 -0.67 -35.74
C SER A 70 20.18 -1.50 -37.01
N GLY A 71 19.72 -2.70 -36.92
CA GLY A 71 19.35 -3.53 -38.06
C GLY A 71 17.88 -3.84 -37.94
N ASP A 72 17.11 -3.31 -38.86
CA ASP A 72 15.71 -3.50 -39.17
C ASP A 72 15.08 -4.82 -38.76
N ASN A 73 13.86 -4.72 -38.25
CA ASN A 73 12.89 -5.68 -37.81
C ASN A 73 13.02 -6.08 -36.33
N VAL A 74 12.44 -5.21 -35.47
CA VAL A 74 12.01 -5.68 -34.14
C VAL A 74 10.89 -6.69 -34.38
N ASP A 75 11.22 -7.98 -34.24
CA ASP A 75 10.19 -9.02 -34.22
C ASP A 75 9.20 -8.68 -33.11
N GLY A 76 7.90 -8.62 -33.47
CA GLY A 76 6.83 -8.31 -32.51
C GLY A 76 6.76 -9.26 -31.33
N SER A 77 7.50 -10.38 -31.37
CA SER A 77 7.64 -11.34 -30.29
C SER A 77 8.78 -11.00 -29.31
N ALA A 78 9.64 -10.03 -29.61
CA ALA A 78 10.72 -9.64 -28.69
C ALA A 78 10.16 -8.91 -27.47
N VAL A 79 10.62 -9.29 -26.29
CA VAL A 79 10.23 -8.63 -25.03
C VAL A 79 10.79 -7.21 -25.00
N VAL A 80 9.93 -6.23 -24.85
CA VAL A 80 10.30 -4.79 -24.83
C VAL A 80 10.16 -4.18 -23.43
N VAL A 81 9.18 -4.62 -22.63
CA VAL A 81 8.96 -4.14 -21.29
C VAL A 81 9.79 -4.95 -20.30
N GLN A 82 10.85 -4.36 -19.77
CA GLN A 82 11.79 -5.03 -18.84
C GLN A 82 11.34 -4.99 -17.38
N SER A 83 10.52 -4.02 -17.02
CA SER A 83 9.95 -3.83 -15.68
C SER A 83 8.52 -3.32 -15.81
N THR A 84 7.72 -3.43 -14.74
CA THR A 84 6.40 -2.80 -14.74
C THR A 84 6.54 -1.29 -14.79
N VAL A 85 5.91 -0.65 -15.77
CA VAL A 85 6.01 0.78 -16.05
C VAL A 85 4.62 1.35 -16.35
N SER A 86 4.33 2.53 -15.83
CA SER A 86 3.12 3.28 -16.17
C SER A 86 3.43 4.41 -17.16
N ALA A 87 2.53 4.62 -18.12
CA ALA A 87 2.61 5.72 -19.07
C ALA A 87 1.22 6.32 -19.30
N THR A 88 1.10 7.65 -19.18
CA THR A 88 -0.14 8.38 -19.42
C THR A 88 -0.16 8.97 -20.81
N ILE A 89 -1.18 8.62 -21.59
CA ILE A 89 -1.44 9.13 -22.93
C ILE A 89 -2.58 10.17 -22.81
N PRO A 90 -2.31 11.46 -23.00
CA PRO A 90 -3.34 12.51 -22.93
C PRO A 90 -4.39 12.39 -24.02
N ASP A 91 -5.60 12.89 -23.73
CA ASP A 91 -6.66 13.02 -24.75
C ASP A 91 -6.20 13.86 -25.94
N GLY A 92 -6.53 13.39 -27.15
CA GLY A 92 -6.16 14.06 -28.39
C GLY A 92 -4.73 13.84 -28.84
N SER A 93 -3.96 12.97 -28.16
CA SER A 93 -2.61 12.60 -28.58
C SER A 93 -2.63 11.93 -29.96
N SER A 94 -1.73 12.38 -30.86
CA SER A 94 -1.54 11.70 -32.14
C SER A 94 -0.82 10.34 -31.91
N ALA A 95 -0.84 9.47 -32.93
CA ALA A 95 -0.06 8.23 -32.87
C ALA A 95 1.45 8.49 -32.64
N SER A 96 1.97 9.59 -33.21
CA SER A 96 3.36 9.99 -33.00
C SER A 96 3.65 10.45 -31.58
N ASP A 97 2.71 11.18 -30.95
CA ASP A 97 2.84 11.62 -29.57
C ASP A 97 2.78 10.41 -28.63
N THR A 98 1.83 9.51 -28.86
CA THR A 98 1.70 8.24 -28.12
C THR A 98 3.00 7.44 -28.16
N ALA A 99 3.59 7.27 -29.36
CA ALA A 99 4.84 6.53 -29.50
C ALA A 99 6.00 7.20 -28.75
N SER A 100 6.06 8.53 -28.77
CA SER A 100 7.08 9.32 -28.06
C SER A 100 6.92 9.21 -26.54
N ILE A 101 5.69 9.23 -26.04
CA ILE A 101 5.37 9.04 -24.63
C ILE A 101 5.81 7.64 -24.16
N LEU A 102 5.44 6.59 -24.90
CA LEU A 102 5.81 5.22 -24.57
C LEU A 102 7.33 5.00 -24.58
N GLN A 103 8.04 5.64 -25.50
CA GLN A 103 9.50 5.60 -25.52
C GLN A 103 10.10 6.34 -24.33
N SER A 104 9.58 7.52 -24.00
CA SER A 104 10.06 8.32 -22.87
C SER A 104 9.83 7.65 -21.53
N ALA A 105 8.72 6.91 -21.40
CA ALA A 105 8.39 6.09 -20.23
C ALA A 105 9.23 4.79 -20.16
N GLY A 106 9.98 4.44 -21.20
CA GLY A 106 10.76 3.21 -21.24
C GLY A 106 9.95 1.94 -21.53
N VAL A 107 8.70 2.10 -21.99
CA VAL A 107 7.82 1.00 -22.38
C VAL A 107 8.31 0.36 -23.68
N VAL A 108 8.71 1.19 -24.64
CA VAL A 108 9.27 0.73 -25.91
C VAL A 108 10.66 1.32 -26.15
N PRO A 109 11.59 0.59 -26.77
CA PRO A 109 12.95 1.06 -26.99
C PRO A 109 13.02 2.13 -28.11
N ASP A 110 12.11 2.08 -29.08
CA ASP A 110 12.07 2.98 -30.23
C ASP A 110 10.64 3.28 -30.68
N SER A 111 10.28 4.56 -30.71
CA SER A 111 8.98 5.05 -31.14
C SER A 111 8.65 4.75 -32.59
N LYS A 112 9.66 4.73 -33.47
CA LYS A 112 9.47 4.41 -34.90
C LYS A 112 9.15 2.94 -35.09
N ALA A 113 9.80 2.04 -34.35
CA ALA A 113 9.51 0.62 -34.38
C ALA A 113 8.07 0.35 -33.90
N PHE A 114 7.62 1.02 -32.82
CA PHE A 114 6.27 0.93 -32.35
C PHE A 114 5.24 1.38 -33.41
N LEU A 115 5.45 2.55 -34.02
CA LEU A 115 4.55 3.05 -35.08
C LEU A 115 4.53 2.15 -36.30
N SER A 116 5.69 1.66 -36.73
CA SER A 116 5.77 0.73 -37.85
C SER A 116 4.98 -0.55 -37.58
N ARG A 117 5.13 -1.09 -36.37
CA ARG A 117 4.41 -2.29 -35.96
C ARG A 117 2.90 -2.06 -35.86
N ALA A 118 2.47 -0.97 -35.23
CA ALA A 118 1.08 -0.57 -35.14
C ALA A 118 0.42 -0.42 -36.53
N LYS A 119 1.15 0.17 -37.46
CA LYS A 119 0.71 0.31 -38.85
C LYS A 119 0.57 -1.02 -39.57
N THR A 120 1.53 -1.92 -39.38
CA THR A 120 1.48 -3.29 -39.91
C THR A 120 0.27 -4.06 -39.39
N MET A 121 -0.10 -3.82 -38.12
CA MET A 121 -1.30 -4.43 -37.49
C MET A 121 -2.59 -3.71 -37.81
N GLY A 122 -2.57 -2.54 -38.49
CA GLY A 122 -3.76 -1.74 -38.78
C GLY A 122 -4.40 -1.11 -37.54
N LEU A 123 -3.59 -0.83 -36.51
CA LEU A 123 -4.05 -0.33 -35.20
C LEU A 123 -3.59 1.10 -34.91
N ASP A 124 -2.80 1.70 -35.79
CA ASP A 124 -2.18 3.03 -35.63
C ASP A 124 -3.17 4.20 -35.49
N SER A 125 -4.42 4.01 -35.89
CA SER A 125 -5.51 4.99 -35.76
C SER A 125 -6.50 4.69 -34.60
N LYS A 126 -6.21 3.67 -33.80
CA LYS A 126 -7.13 3.18 -32.74
C LYS A 126 -6.62 3.43 -31.32
N PHE A 127 -5.52 4.13 -31.16
CA PHE A 127 -4.95 4.37 -29.84
C PHE A 127 -5.91 5.17 -28.95
N GLN A 128 -6.05 4.73 -27.72
CA GLN A 128 -6.91 5.34 -26.72
C GLN A 128 -6.07 6.12 -25.72
N ALA A 129 -6.61 7.25 -25.27
CA ALA A 129 -6.03 8.02 -24.18
C ALA A 129 -6.30 7.35 -22.83
N GLY A 130 -5.42 7.54 -21.85
CA GLY A 130 -5.54 7.00 -20.51
C GLY A 130 -4.18 6.65 -19.90
N THR A 131 -4.17 6.22 -18.66
CA THR A 131 -2.97 5.78 -17.97
C THR A 131 -2.84 4.26 -18.08
N TYR A 132 -1.82 3.81 -18.76
CA TYR A 132 -1.53 2.39 -18.99
C TYR A 132 -0.49 1.88 -18.01
N THR A 133 -0.71 0.69 -17.48
CA THR A 133 0.30 -0.06 -16.73
C THR A 133 0.76 -1.26 -17.54
N PHE A 134 1.99 -1.21 -18.01
CA PHE A 134 2.62 -2.27 -18.79
C PHE A 134 3.42 -3.19 -17.88
N SER A 135 3.10 -4.48 -17.90
CA SER A 135 3.78 -5.48 -17.10
C SER A 135 5.11 -5.92 -17.72
N SER A 136 6.06 -6.32 -16.89
CA SER A 136 7.31 -6.94 -17.34
C SER A 136 7.01 -8.17 -18.21
N GLY A 137 7.77 -8.29 -19.30
CA GLY A 137 7.64 -9.40 -20.26
C GLY A 137 6.69 -9.15 -21.43
N MET A 138 5.99 -8.01 -21.49
CA MET A 138 5.15 -7.66 -22.63
C MET A 138 5.99 -7.48 -23.89
N THR A 139 5.48 -7.97 -25.00
CA THR A 139 6.08 -7.79 -26.33
C THR A 139 5.60 -6.48 -26.97
N LEU A 140 6.26 -6.09 -28.06
CA LEU A 140 5.85 -4.92 -28.83
C LEU A 140 4.40 -5.05 -29.34
N ASP A 141 4.00 -6.25 -29.72
CA ASP A 141 2.64 -6.55 -30.17
C ASP A 141 1.61 -6.38 -29.06
N ASP A 142 1.97 -6.82 -27.85
CA ASP A 142 1.09 -6.69 -26.68
C ASP A 142 0.90 -5.23 -26.30
N VAL A 143 1.97 -4.44 -26.33
CA VAL A 143 1.90 -2.98 -26.09
C VAL A 143 1.02 -2.30 -27.15
N VAL A 144 1.17 -2.62 -28.45
CA VAL A 144 0.33 -2.06 -29.50
C VAL A 144 -1.14 -2.43 -29.32
N LYS A 145 -1.43 -3.69 -28.97
CA LYS A 145 -2.82 -4.15 -28.72
C LYS A 145 -3.41 -3.46 -27.51
N ALA A 146 -2.67 -3.39 -26.40
CA ALA A 146 -3.13 -2.76 -25.16
C ALA A 146 -3.56 -1.31 -25.41
N VAL A 147 -2.69 -0.52 -26.06
CA VAL A 147 -2.98 0.89 -26.36
C VAL A 147 -4.14 1.06 -27.36
N ALA A 148 -4.30 0.13 -28.29
CA ALA A 148 -5.38 0.18 -29.30
C ALA A 148 -6.73 -0.31 -28.75
N SER A 149 -6.74 -1.22 -27.78
CA SER A 149 -7.96 -1.75 -27.14
C SER A 149 -8.40 -0.96 -25.93
N GLY A 150 -7.55 -0.07 -25.38
CA GLY A 150 -7.80 0.57 -24.09
C GLY A 150 -7.64 -0.39 -22.91
N ASP A 151 -6.79 -1.39 -23.04
CA ASP A 151 -6.41 -2.26 -21.95
C ASP A 151 -5.34 -1.55 -21.09
N PHE A 152 -5.80 -0.80 -20.11
CA PHE A 152 -4.96 0.03 -19.25
C PHE A 152 -4.04 -0.78 -18.31
N GLY A 153 -4.17 -2.11 -18.30
CA GLY A 153 -3.48 -2.98 -17.37
C GLY A 153 -4.02 -2.86 -15.95
N THR A 154 -3.31 -3.45 -15.00
CA THR A 154 -3.70 -3.44 -13.59
C THR A 154 -2.54 -3.10 -12.69
N VAL A 155 -2.84 -2.39 -11.59
CA VAL A 155 -1.93 -2.15 -10.46
C VAL A 155 -2.28 -3.13 -9.35
N ALA A 156 -1.27 -3.79 -8.78
CA ALA A 156 -1.49 -4.65 -7.62
C ALA A 156 -1.66 -3.79 -6.35
N MET A 157 -2.83 -3.89 -5.71
CA MET A 157 -3.15 -3.23 -4.45
C MET A 157 -3.20 -4.27 -3.34
N ALA A 158 -2.23 -4.24 -2.44
CA ALA A 158 -2.19 -5.14 -1.29
C ALA A 158 -2.96 -4.53 -0.12
N ILE A 159 -3.94 -5.26 0.40
CA ILE A 159 -4.67 -4.95 1.62
C ILE A 159 -4.26 -5.97 2.68
N PRO A 160 -3.40 -5.60 3.64
CA PRO A 160 -3.00 -6.48 4.73
C PRO A 160 -4.14 -6.77 5.71
N GLU A 161 -3.99 -7.85 6.46
CA GLU A 161 -4.87 -8.16 7.59
C GLU A 161 -4.80 -7.05 8.66
N GLY A 162 -5.91 -6.78 9.32
CA GLY A 162 -6.02 -5.78 10.38
C GLY A 162 -6.19 -4.33 9.91
N TYR A 163 -6.27 -4.08 8.58
CA TYR A 163 -6.60 -2.75 8.07
C TYR A 163 -8.03 -2.37 8.45
N LYS A 164 -8.21 -1.11 8.81
CA LYS A 164 -9.53 -0.49 8.98
C LYS A 164 -10.05 0.04 7.65
N LEU A 165 -11.31 0.37 7.57
CA LEU A 165 -11.91 1.00 6.39
C LEU A 165 -11.12 2.23 5.92
N SER A 166 -10.65 3.07 6.86
CA SER A 166 -9.83 4.24 6.52
C SER A 166 -8.49 3.88 5.86
N ASP A 167 -7.86 2.79 6.30
CA ASP A 167 -6.57 2.35 5.77
C ASP A 167 -6.75 1.74 4.37
N ILE A 168 -7.86 0.98 4.18
CA ILE A 168 -8.27 0.45 2.88
C ILE A 168 -8.55 1.59 1.90
N ALA A 169 -9.31 2.61 2.33
CA ALA A 169 -9.62 3.78 1.51
C ALA A 169 -8.35 4.53 1.06
N ALA A 170 -7.38 4.69 1.95
CA ALA A 170 -6.09 5.29 1.60
C ALA A 170 -5.28 4.43 0.62
N ALA A 171 -5.36 3.09 0.74
CA ALA A 171 -4.71 2.18 -0.20
C ALA A 171 -5.36 2.23 -1.59
N VAL A 172 -6.69 2.36 -1.65
CA VAL A 172 -7.44 2.53 -2.91
C VAL A 172 -7.07 3.84 -3.59
N ASP A 173 -7.05 4.95 -2.85
CA ASP A 173 -6.64 6.27 -3.36
C ASP A 173 -5.22 6.19 -3.97
N ALA A 174 -4.27 5.64 -3.23
CA ALA A 174 -2.89 5.48 -3.69
C ALA A 174 -2.79 4.57 -4.93
N ALA A 175 -3.50 3.43 -4.95
CA ALA A 175 -3.45 2.47 -6.06
C ALA A 175 -4.12 3.00 -7.34
N THR A 176 -5.13 3.86 -7.19
CA THR A 176 -5.84 4.50 -8.31
C THR A 176 -5.22 5.84 -8.72
N GLY A 177 -4.15 6.30 -8.03
CA GLY A 177 -3.53 7.61 -8.29
C GLY A 177 -4.48 8.78 -8.01
N GLY A 178 -5.40 8.63 -7.05
CA GLY A 178 -6.39 9.65 -6.67
C GLY A 178 -7.66 9.65 -7.52
N ARG A 179 -7.78 8.76 -8.50
CA ARG A 179 -8.99 8.65 -9.36
C ARG A 179 -10.22 8.20 -8.58
N VAL A 180 -10.04 7.28 -7.65
CA VAL A 180 -11.00 6.95 -6.59
C VAL A 180 -10.41 7.47 -5.29
N SER A 181 -10.91 8.60 -4.80
CA SER A 181 -10.40 9.21 -3.59
C SER A 181 -10.76 8.40 -2.35
N ALA A 182 -9.97 8.55 -1.26
CA ALA A 182 -10.25 7.91 0.01
C ALA A 182 -11.64 8.28 0.57
N ASP A 183 -12.06 9.54 0.38
CA ASP A 183 -13.39 10.00 0.79
C ASP A 183 -14.51 9.36 -0.03
N GLU A 184 -14.34 9.25 -1.35
CA GLU A 184 -15.31 8.58 -2.22
C GLU A 184 -15.47 7.11 -1.83
N PHE A 185 -14.36 6.39 -1.64
CA PHE A 185 -14.40 4.99 -1.23
C PHE A 185 -15.04 4.82 0.15
N THR A 186 -14.67 5.66 1.12
CA THR A 186 -15.25 5.64 2.47
C THR A 186 -16.76 5.90 2.43
N ASN A 187 -17.20 6.89 1.66
CA ASN A 187 -18.63 7.19 1.50
C ASN A 187 -19.39 6.01 0.87
N ALA A 188 -18.85 5.38 -0.18
CA ALA A 188 -19.46 4.21 -0.80
C ALA A 188 -19.54 3.01 0.14
N ALA A 189 -18.55 2.84 1.05
CA ALA A 189 -18.51 1.76 2.04
C ALA A 189 -19.21 2.09 3.37
N SER A 190 -19.81 3.27 3.51
CA SER A 190 -20.41 3.73 4.78
C SER A 190 -21.77 3.12 5.08
N ASP A 191 -22.44 2.54 4.09
CA ASP A 191 -23.81 1.99 4.20
C ASP A 191 -23.87 0.59 3.58
N ALA A 192 -23.85 -0.44 4.42
CA ALA A 192 -23.90 -1.84 4.01
C ALA A 192 -25.24 -2.21 3.36
N SER A 193 -26.33 -1.49 3.65
CA SER A 193 -27.65 -1.78 3.08
C SER A 193 -27.68 -1.68 1.55
N VAL A 194 -26.79 -0.87 0.95
CA VAL A 194 -26.62 -0.75 -0.49
C VAL A 194 -26.21 -2.07 -1.14
N TYR A 195 -25.51 -2.93 -0.41
CA TYR A 195 -24.95 -4.20 -0.87
C TYR A 195 -25.71 -5.42 -0.37
N ALA A 196 -26.59 -5.26 0.62
CA ALA A 196 -27.26 -6.36 1.32
C ALA A 196 -28.13 -7.25 0.39
N SER A 197 -28.65 -6.70 -0.73
CA SER A 197 -29.39 -7.49 -1.71
C SER A 197 -28.53 -8.52 -2.45
N ASP A 198 -27.24 -8.26 -2.58
CA ASP A 198 -26.29 -9.06 -3.34
C ASP A 198 -25.42 -9.97 -2.42
N TYR A 199 -25.37 -9.63 -1.14
CA TYR A 199 -24.55 -10.28 -0.12
C TYR A 199 -25.37 -10.59 1.15
N ASP A 200 -25.83 -11.81 1.28
CA ASP A 200 -26.69 -12.30 2.37
C ASP A 200 -26.06 -12.15 3.77
N PHE A 201 -24.74 -12.21 3.87
CA PHE A 201 -24.01 -11.98 5.12
C PHE A 201 -24.10 -10.53 5.63
N LEU A 202 -24.58 -9.60 4.80
CA LEU A 202 -24.83 -8.19 5.18
C LEU A 202 -26.30 -7.93 5.57
N ALA A 203 -27.17 -8.93 5.53
CA ALA A 203 -28.62 -8.74 5.74
C ALA A 203 -28.94 -8.02 7.07
N ASP A 204 -28.18 -8.29 8.12
CA ASP A 204 -28.38 -7.71 9.45
C ASP A 204 -27.44 -6.51 9.74
N ALA A 205 -26.64 -6.09 8.78
CA ALA A 205 -25.75 -4.94 8.92
C ALA A 205 -26.50 -3.59 8.97
N GLY A 206 -27.69 -3.53 8.38
CA GLY A 206 -28.46 -2.29 8.27
C GLY A 206 -27.66 -1.19 7.54
N THR A 207 -27.71 0.02 8.04
CA THR A 207 -26.97 1.17 7.52
C THR A 207 -25.58 1.36 8.15
N ASN A 208 -25.03 0.33 8.81
CA ASN A 208 -23.67 0.36 9.30
C ASN A 208 -22.67 0.30 8.13
N SER A 209 -21.41 0.66 8.41
CA SER A 209 -20.36 0.59 7.39
C SER A 209 -19.97 -0.85 7.08
N LEU A 210 -19.24 -1.03 5.98
CA LEU A 210 -18.64 -2.30 5.57
C LEU A 210 -17.33 -2.63 6.35
N GLU A 211 -17.06 -1.93 7.47
CA GLU A 211 -15.91 -2.25 8.33
C GLU A 211 -15.92 -3.73 8.74
N GLY A 212 -14.80 -4.43 8.52
CA GLY A 212 -14.65 -5.86 8.82
C GLY A 212 -15.09 -6.81 7.70
N PHE A 213 -15.77 -6.33 6.64
CA PHE A 213 -16.25 -7.17 5.52
C PHE A 213 -15.43 -7.02 4.23
N LEU A 214 -14.54 -6.04 4.17
CA LEU A 214 -13.65 -5.85 3.04
C LEU A 214 -12.41 -6.74 3.20
N PHE A 215 -12.43 -7.91 2.56
CA PHE A 215 -11.47 -8.99 2.82
C PHE A 215 -10.02 -8.60 2.47
N PRO A 216 -9.03 -8.87 3.34
CA PRO A 216 -7.62 -8.58 3.10
C PRO A 216 -7.04 -9.51 2.03
N LYS A 217 -6.54 -8.94 0.94
CA LYS A 217 -5.90 -9.65 -0.20
C LYS A 217 -5.16 -8.68 -1.09
N THR A 218 -4.38 -9.18 -2.02
CA THR A 218 -3.88 -8.38 -3.13
C THR A 218 -4.91 -8.37 -4.26
N TYR A 219 -5.39 -7.17 -4.60
CA TYR A 219 -6.37 -6.94 -5.67
C TYR A 219 -5.69 -6.35 -6.90
N SER A 220 -6.16 -6.72 -8.08
CA SER A 220 -5.76 -6.07 -9.31
C SER A 220 -6.71 -4.91 -9.58
N VAL A 221 -6.18 -3.69 -9.64
CA VAL A 221 -6.92 -2.44 -9.85
C VAL A 221 -6.64 -1.92 -11.25
N SER A 222 -7.68 -1.68 -12.03
CA SER A 222 -7.61 -1.13 -13.38
C SER A 222 -8.05 0.34 -13.42
N GLU A 223 -7.78 1.02 -14.53
CA GLU A 223 -8.23 2.40 -14.77
C GLU A 223 -9.76 2.55 -14.82
N THR A 224 -10.49 1.48 -15.10
CA THR A 224 -11.95 1.47 -15.16
C THR A 224 -12.62 1.15 -13.84
N ASP A 225 -11.86 0.75 -12.82
CA ASP A 225 -12.44 0.42 -11.52
C ASP A 225 -12.98 1.67 -10.81
N THR A 226 -14.13 1.49 -10.19
CA THR A 226 -14.82 2.47 -9.35
C THR A 226 -14.77 2.05 -7.90
N ALA A 227 -15.16 2.92 -6.97
CA ALA A 227 -15.32 2.55 -5.56
C ALA A 227 -16.24 1.34 -5.40
N ASP A 228 -17.38 1.31 -6.12
CA ASP A 228 -18.34 0.20 -6.08
C ASP A 228 -17.72 -1.11 -6.59
N SER A 229 -17.02 -1.10 -7.75
CA SER A 229 -16.40 -2.32 -8.28
C SER A 229 -15.36 -2.92 -7.34
N LEU A 230 -14.54 -2.08 -6.71
CA LEU A 230 -13.52 -2.49 -5.75
C LEU A 230 -14.14 -3.03 -4.45
N ILE A 231 -15.17 -2.37 -3.93
CA ILE A 231 -15.94 -2.86 -2.77
C ILE A 231 -16.54 -4.23 -3.10
N ARG A 232 -17.19 -4.40 -4.24
CA ARG A 232 -17.76 -5.69 -4.67
C ARG A 232 -16.70 -6.77 -4.83
N ALA A 233 -15.52 -6.45 -5.33
CA ALA A 233 -14.41 -7.40 -5.42
C ALA A 233 -14.00 -7.90 -4.02
N MET A 234 -13.92 -7.00 -3.03
CA MET A 234 -13.57 -7.33 -1.65
C MET A 234 -14.68 -8.13 -0.93
N LEU A 235 -15.95 -7.79 -1.15
CA LEU A 235 -17.11 -8.52 -0.63
C LEU A 235 -17.23 -9.92 -1.26
N ASN A 236 -16.97 -10.06 -2.55
CA ASN A 236 -16.93 -11.36 -3.22
C ASN A 236 -15.82 -12.25 -2.67
N GLN A 237 -14.67 -11.65 -2.34
CA GLN A 237 -13.58 -12.39 -1.69
C GLN A 237 -13.97 -12.83 -0.28
N PHE A 238 -14.59 -11.95 0.51
CA PHE A 238 -15.14 -12.30 1.83
C PHE A 238 -16.09 -13.49 1.71
N ARG A 239 -17.05 -13.45 0.80
CA ARG A 239 -17.99 -14.55 0.54
C ARG A 239 -17.27 -15.86 0.20
N THR A 240 -16.23 -15.79 -0.63
CA THR A 240 -15.45 -16.96 -1.07
C THR A 240 -14.71 -17.60 0.11
N GLU A 241 -14.02 -16.79 0.90
CA GLU A 241 -13.18 -17.27 2.01
C GLU A 241 -14.03 -17.77 3.20
N THR A 242 -15.21 -17.20 3.39
CA THR A 242 -16.12 -17.57 4.48
C THR A 242 -17.13 -18.66 4.11
N ALA A 243 -17.21 -19.07 2.84
CA ALA A 243 -18.19 -20.07 2.37
C ALA A 243 -18.08 -21.43 3.07
N GLY A 244 -16.88 -21.79 3.56
CA GLY A 244 -16.64 -23.04 4.28
C GLY A 244 -16.75 -22.93 5.81
N LEU A 245 -17.05 -21.75 6.35
CA LEU A 245 -17.16 -21.56 7.80
C LEU A 245 -18.50 -22.03 8.32
N ASP A 246 -18.48 -22.71 9.48
CA ASP A 246 -19.68 -23.13 10.21
C ASP A 246 -20.18 -22.00 11.13
N TRP A 247 -21.25 -21.33 10.71
CA TRP A 247 -21.90 -20.26 11.47
C TRP A 247 -22.94 -20.78 12.47
N SER A 248 -23.23 -22.11 12.50
CA SER A 248 -24.32 -22.70 13.30
C SER A 248 -24.21 -22.40 14.79
N TYR A 249 -22.98 -22.34 15.30
CA TYR A 249 -22.79 -22.03 16.73
C TYR A 249 -23.21 -20.59 17.05
N ALA A 250 -22.78 -19.61 16.25
CA ALA A 250 -23.18 -18.21 16.44
C ALA A 250 -24.71 -18.06 16.28
N GLN A 251 -25.28 -18.66 15.25
CA GLN A 251 -26.72 -18.65 14.98
C GLN A 251 -27.51 -19.30 16.14
N SER A 252 -27.04 -20.41 16.74
CA SER A 252 -27.65 -21.03 17.90
C SER A 252 -27.68 -20.13 19.14
N ARG A 253 -26.83 -19.10 19.16
CA ARG A 253 -26.78 -18.08 20.21
C ARG A 253 -27.54 -16.80 19.84
N GLY A 254 -28.29 -16.82 18.72
CA GLY A 254 -29.08 -15.69 18.23
C GLY A 254 -28.21 -14.58 17.59
N LEU A 255 -26.96 -14.88 17.20
CA LEU A 255 -26.09 -13.95 16.52
C LEU A 255 -26.18 -14.15 15.00
N SER A 256 -26.30 -13.05 14.28
CA SER A 256 -26.17 -13.02 12.83
C SER A 256 -24.70 -13.19 12.40
N ILE A 257 -24.46 -13.35 11.10
CA ILE A 257 -23.08 -13.34 10.55
C ILE A 257 -22.43 -11.98 10.84
N TYR A 258 -23.18 -10.89 10.74
CA TYR A 258 -22.71 -9.54 11.07
C TYR A 258 -22.24 -9.47 12.53
N ASP A 259 -23.05 -9.95 13.48
CA ASP A 259 -22.69 -9.96 14.89
C ASP A 259 -21.46 -10.85 15.16
N ALA A 260 -21.36 -11.99 14.48
CA ALA A 260 -20.23 -12.90 14.60
C ALA A 260 -18.91 -12.25 14.12
N VAL A 261 -18.94 -11.51 13.01
CA VAL A 261 -17.77 -10.75 12.49
C VAL A 261 -17.39 -9.64 13.46
N ASN A 262 -18.36 -8.88 14.00
CA ASN A 262 -18.12 -7.87 15.02
C ASN A 262 -17.49 -8.49 16.28
N LEU A 263 -18.01 -9.63 16.76
CA LEU A 263 -17.45 -10.34 17.89
C LEU A 263 -16.01 -10.81 17.59
N ALA A 264 -15.76 -11.32 16.38
CA ALA A 264 -14.43 -11.74 15.96
C ALA A 264 -13.42 -10.60 15.99
N SER A 265 -13.83 -9.38 15.61
CA SER A 265 -12.97 -8.20 15.65
C SER A 265 -12.55 -7.82 17.08
N ILE A 266 -13.42 -8.01 18.05
CA ILE A 266 -13.13 -7.78 19.48
C ILE A 266 -12.19 -8.88 19.99
N VAL A 267 -12.50 -10.15 19.70
CA VAL A 267 -11.68 -11.30 20.09
C VAL A 267 -10.26 -11.16 19.53
N GLU A 268 -10.11 -10.73 18.29
CA GLU A 268 -8.80 -10.51 17.66
C GLU A 268 -7.96 -9.48 18.43
N LYS A 269 -8.56 -8.37 18.83
CA LYS A 269 -7.88 -7.32 19.60
C LYS A 269 -7.50 -7.73 21.02
N GLU A 270 -8.34 -8.54 21.66
CA GLU A 270 -8.13 -8.97 23.05
C GLU A 270 -7.21 -10.19 23.17
N SER A 271 -7.02 -10.97 22.10
CA SER A 271 -6.30 -12.25 22.15
C SER A 271 -4.81 -12.16 21.77
N SER A 272 -4.33 -11.03 21.33
CA SER A 272 -2.92 -10.83 20.92
C SER A 272 -2.38 -11.87 19.91
N GLY A 273 -3.27 -12.49 19.12
CA GLY A 273 -2.93 -13.45 18.07
C GLY A 273 -2.71 -14.91 18.53
N ASP A 274 -2.76 -15.21 19.83
CA ASP A 274 -2.66 -16.60 20.34
C ASP A 274 -3.97 -17.33 20.16
N GLU A 275 -3.96 -18.50 19.47
CA GLU A 275 -5.16 -19.28 19.16
C GLU A 275 -5.87 -19.82 20.42
N GLN A 276 -5.13 -20.26 21.44
CA GLN A 276 -5.72 -20.75 22.68
C GLN A 276 -6.37 -19.61 23.48
N ILE A 277 -5.71 -18.45 23.53
CA ILE A 277 -6.26 -17.26 24.16
C ILE A 277 -7.49 -16.78 23.39
N ARG A 278 -7.46 -16.82 22.05
CA ARG A 278 -8.59 -16.47 21.17
C ARG A 278 -9.84 -17.26 21.50
N ALA A 279 -9.72 -18.59 21.64
CA ALA A 279 -10.82 -19.45 22.02
C ALA A 279 -11.37 -19.13 23.43
N GLN A 280 -10.51 -18.85 24.41
CA GLN A 280 -10.92 -18.50 25.77
C GLN A 280 -11.62 -17.14 25.81
N VAL A 281 -11.10 -16.13 25.11
CA VAL A 281 -11.70 -14.80 25.00
C VAL A 281 -13.07 -14.89 24.34
N ALA A 282 -13.20 -15.63 23.24
CA ALA A 282 -14.47 -15.87 22.58
C ALA A 282 -15.50 -16.51 23.54
N ALA A 283 -15.09 -17.54 24.30
CA ALA A 283 -15.96 -18.20 25.27
C ALA A 283 -16.47 -17.23 26.35
N VAL A 284 -15.64 -16.32 26.84
CA VAL A 284 -16.04 -15.29 27.80
C VAL A 284 -17.13 -14.38 27.23
N PHE A 285 -16.95 -13.90 25.96
CA PHE A 285 -17.93 -13.04 25.31
C PHE A 285 -19.25 -13.77 25.06
N TYR A 286 -19.21 -15.00 24.55
CA TYR A 286 -20.43 -15.82 24.37
C TYR A 286 -21.20 -16.05 25.69
N ASN A 287 -20.48 -16.29 26.79
CA ASN A 287 -21.09 -16.45 28.10
C ASN A 287 -21.74 -15.15 28.61
N ARG A 288 -21.11 -14.01 28.40
CA ARG A 288 -21.66 -12.70 28.78
C ARG A 288 -22.90 -12.35 27.97
N LEU A 289 -22.89 -12.58 26.67
CA LEU A 289 -24.06 -12.36 25.80
C LEU A 289 -25.24 -13.24 26.23
N SER A 290 -24.99 -14.51 26.64
CA SER A 290 -26.02 -15.42 27.13
C SER A 290 -26.60 -14.98 28.49
N SER A 291 -25.78 -14.43 29.38
CA SER A 291 -26.21 -13.98 30.71
C SER A 291 -26.93 -12.62 30.72
N SER A 292 -26.71 -11.78 29.73
CA SER A 292 -27.40 -10.50 29.59
C SER A 292 -28.81 -10.65 29.02
N ASN A 293 -29.15 -11.79 28.44
CA ASN A 293 -30.47 -12.11 27.90
C ASN A 293 -31.35 -12.94 28.85
N SER A 294 -30.89 -13.13 30.11
CA SER A 294 -31.62 -13.79 31.20
C SER A 294 -32.09 -12.79 32.23
#